data_33d58adbc8324c8a625b92b4574ebec6
#
_entry.id   33d58adbc8324c8a625b92b4574ebec6
#
_cell.length_a   1.000
_cell.length_b   1.000
_cell.length_c   1.000
_cell.angle_alpha   90.00
_cell.angle_beta   90.00
_cell.angle_gamma   90.00
#
_symmetry.space_group_name_H-M   'P 1'
#
loop_
_entity.id
_entity.type
_entity.pdbx_description
1 polymer ?
#
loop_
_entity_poly.entity_id
_entity_poly.type
_entity_poly.pdbx_seq_one_letter_code
_entity_poly.pdbx_strand_id
1 'polypeptide(L)'
;MKFEVRNILAPTLIAAACTTILAYVNHKTQPVILEAMRQKEIQTVAVVLPDGLPESVNTNLHGVTCYASFDPSGELLGVALEGVSFKGYGGEIRLLAGFTMDGLLHDFKILHAPGETPGLGTRIHSEAFHLPLRKRHVSAGWLLKQDGGDIDAITSATISSRAALEALRDAIEKFNALQGGPVE
;
A
#
# COMPACT_ATOMS: atom_id res chain seq x y z
N MET A 1 53.63 -22.33 1.62
CA MET A 1 52.95 -21.33 0.76
C MET A 1 51.96 -21.88 -0.22
N LYS A 2 52.17 -23.01 -0.90
CA LYS A 2 51.19 -23.59 -1.87
C LYS A 2 49.91 -24.09 -1.23
N PHE A 3 49.89 -24.48 0.03
CA PHE A 3 48.71 -25.00 0.73
C PHE A 3 47.70 -23.91 1.12
N GLU A 4 48.16 -22.74 1.46
CA GLU A 4 47.31 -21.59 1.87
C GLU A 4 46.56 -20.97 0.70
N VAL A 5 47.18 -20.83 -0.47
CA VAL A 5 46.56 -20.27 -1.68
C VAL A 5 45.39 -21.15 -2.17
N ARG A 6 45.51 -22.45 -2.08
CA ARG A 6 44.45 -23.39 -2.45
C ARG A 6 43.24 -23.31 -1.53
N ASN A 7 43.49 -23.08 -0.23
CA ASN A 7 42.42 -22.94 0.78
C ASN A 7 41.63 -21.61 0.63
N ILE A 8 42.20 -20.59 0.02
CA ILE A 8 41.54 -19.33 -0.29
C ILE A 8 40.89 -19.41 -1.67
N LEU A 9 41.56 -20.00 -2.65
CA LEU A 9 41.10 -20.04 -4.03
C LEU A 9 39.78 -20.83 -4.21
N ALA A 10 39.67 -21.98 -3.55
CA ALA A 10 38.49 -22.84 -3.67
C ALA A 10 37.19 -22.15 -3.18
N PRO A 11 37.11 -21.57 -1.93
CA PRO A 11 35.90 -20.89 -1.50
C PRO A 11 35.62 -19.64 -2.33
N THR A 12 36.64 -18.93 -2.82
CA THR A 12 36.45 -17.76 -3.69
C THR A 12 35.81 -18.14 -5.03
N LEU A 13 36.24 -19.23 -5.65
CA LEU A 13 35.66 -19.72 -6.90
C LEU A 13 34.21 -20.18 -6.70
N ILE A 14 33.92 -20.88 -5.59
CA ILE A 14 32.56 -21.30 -5.26
C ILE A 14 31.68 -20.07 -5.04
N ALA A 15 32.12 -19.10 -4.24
CA ALA A 15 31.39 -17.87 -4.00
C ALA A 15 31.12 -17.10 -5.32
N ALA A 16 32.12 -16.97 -6.19
CA ALA A 16 31.98 -16.32 -7.49
C ALA A 16 30.96 -17.05 -8.38
N ALA A 17 31.02 -18.39 -8.42
CA ALA A 17 30.06 -19.20 -9.20
C ALA A 17 28.63 -19.02 -8.65
N CYS A 18 28.43 -19.12 -7.33
CA CYS A 18 27.13 -18.92 -6.70
C CYS A 18 26.56 -17.51 -6.95
N THR A 19 27.40 -16.49 -6.83
CA THR A 19 26.99 -15.08 -7.07
C THR A 19 26.60 -14.88 -8.53
N THR A 20 27.33 -15.46 -9.47
CA THR A 20 27.02 -15.37 -10.89
C THR A 20 25.69 -16.03 -11.22
N ILE A 21 25.42 -17.21 -10.65
CA ILE A 21 24.16 -17.94 -10.84
C ILE A 21 23.00 -17.12 -10.24
N LEU A 22 23.15 -16.61 -9.02
CA LEU A 22 22.17 -15.75 -8.38
C LEU A 22 21.87 -14.49 -9.19
N ALA A 23 22.90 -13.80 -9.68
CA ALA A 23 22.77 -12.62 -10.53
C ALA A 23 22.03 -12.93 -11.84
N TYR A 24 22.35 -14.06 -12.47
CA TYR A 24 21.67 -14.52 -13.69
C TYR A 24 20.18 -14.82 -13.44
N VAL A 25 19.86 -15.57 -12.39
CA VAL A 25 18.46 -15.89 -12.01
C VAL A 25 17.71 -14.58 -11.70
N ASN A 26 18.29 -13.71 -10.89
CA ASN A 26 17.67 -12.42 -10.55
C ASN A 26 17.39 -11.58 -11.82
N HIS A 27 18.34 -11.49 -12.73
CA HIS A 27 18.16 -10.76 -13.99
C HIS A 27 17.03 -11.33 -14.86
N LYS A 28 16.86 -12.65 -14.86
CA LYS A 28 15.78 -13.32 -15.62
C LYS A 28 14.42 -13.21 -14.94
N THR A 29 14.36 -13.20 -13.61
CA THR A 29 13.09 -13.18 -12.86
C THR A 29 12.58 -11.76 -12.61
N GLN A 30 13.46 -10.76 -12.53
CA GLN A 30 13.10 -9.37 -12.26
C GLN A 30 12.01 -8.80 -13.20
N PRO A 31 12.08 -8.95 -14.53
CA PRO A 31 11.05 -8.43 -15.42
C PRO A 31 9.67 -9.10 -15.19
N VAL A 32 9.66 -10.40 -14.89
CA VAL A 32 8.41 -11.12 -14.59
C VAL A 32 7.80 -10.65 -13.28
N ILE A 33 8.63 -10.42 -12.27
CA ILE A 33 8.19 -9.90 -10.96
C ILE A 33 7.62 -8.48 -11.13
N LEU A 34 8.28 -7.61 -11.87
CA LEU A 34 7.83 -6.23 -12.14
C LEU A 34 6.48 -6.23 -12.86
N GLU A 35 6.30 -7.07 -13.87
CA GLU A 35 5.03 -7.18 -14.59
C GLU A 35 3.91 -7.71 -13.71
N ALA A 36 4.19 -8.75 -12.90
CA ALA A 36 3.22 -9.27 -11.94
C ALA A 36 2.83 -8.22 -10.87
N MET A 37 3.79 -7.42 -10.41
CA MET A 37 3.53 -6.32 -9.48
C MET A 37 2.65 -5.25 -10.12
N ARG A 38 2.93 -4.87 -11.37
CA ARG A 38 2.13 -3.89 -12.11
C ARG A 38 0.70 -4.35 -12.33
N GLN A 39 0.51 -5.62 -12.72
CA GLN A 39 -0.84 -6.18 -12.89
C GLN A 39 -1.61 -6.21 -11.57
N LYS A 40 -0.94 -6.59 -10.47
CA LYS A 40 -1.52 -6.57 -9.14
C LYS A 40 -1.90 -5.16 -8.69
N GLU A 41 -1.08 -4.17 -9.01
CA GLU A 41 -1.34 -2.75 -8.74
C GLU A 41 -2.60 -2.27 -9.47
N ILE A 42 -2.71 -2.52 -10.78
CA ILE A 42 -3.90 -2.18 -11.58
C ILE A 42 -5.17 -2.85 -11.01
N GLN A 43 -5.11 -4.14 -10.67
CA GLN A 43 -6.23 -4.83 -10.05
C GLN A 43 -6.61 -4.23 -8.69
N THR A 44 -5.62 -3.82 -7.90
CA THR A 44 -5.86 -3.18 -6.60
C THR A 44 -6.54 -1.83 -6.76
N VAL A 45 -6.09 -1.01 -7.71
CA VAL A 45 -6.69 0.28 -8.04
C VAL A 45 -8.16 0.11 -8.44
N ALA A 46 -8.46 -0.86 -9.30
CA ALA A 46 -9.83 -1.13 -9.75
C ALA A 46 -10.79 -1.55 -8.61
N VAL A 47 -10.27 -2.13 -7.54
CA VAL A 47 -11.09 -2.54 -6.38
C VAL A 47 -11.37 -1.37 -5.43
N VAL A 48 -10.41 -0.46 -5.27
CA VAL A 48 -10.54 0.64 -4.30
C VAL A 48 -11.23 1.88 -4.87
N LEU A 49 -11.27 2.02 -6.20
CA LEU A 49 -11.96 3.12 -6.87
C LEU A 49 -13.45 2.81 -7.09
N PRO A 50 -14.34 3.81 -7.00
CA PRO A 50 -15.72 3.66 -7.43
C PRO A 50 -15.79 3.31 -8.92
N ASP A 51 -16.91 2.71 -9.37
CA ASP A 51 -17.13 2.20 -10.72
C ASP A 51 -16.70 3.21 -11.80
N GLY A 52 -15.58 2.96 -12.37
CA GLY A 52 -14.95 3.72 -13.44
C GLY A 52 -13.79 2.92 -14.02
N LEU A 53 -13.56 3.00 -15.32
CA LEU A 53 -12.32 2.45 -15.89
C LEU A 53 -11.17 3.28 -15.33
N PRO A 54 -10.18 2.68 -14.69
CA PRO A 54 -8.99 3.41 -14.28
C PRO A 54 -8.28 3.89 -15.55
N GLU A 55 -8.63 5.07 -16.03
CA GLU A 55 -7.84 5.73 -17.04
C GLU A 55 -6.58 6.23 -16.36
N SER A 56 -5.52 5.54 -16.67
CA SER A 56 -4.13 5.84 -16.33
C SER A 56 -3.69 5.81 -14.86
N VAL A 57 -2.92 4.87 -14.64
CA VAL A 57 -1.81 4.75 -13.72
C VAL A 57 -1.06 6.08 -13.61
N ASN A 58 -0.94 6.63 -12.40
CA ASN A 58 -0.14 7.81 -12.05
C ASN A 58 -0.53 9.14 -12.72
N THR A 59 -1.59 9.75 -12.24
CA THR A 59 -1.89 11.16 -12.50
C THR A 59 -1.32 12.02 -11.37
N ASN A 60 -0.57 13.06 -11.71
CA ASN A 60 -0.08 14.04 -10.76
C ASN A 60 -1.11 15.18 -10.70
N LEU A 61 -2.02 15.10 -9.71
CA LEU A 61 -2.98 16.16 -9.45
C LEU A 61 -2.41 17.06 -8.34
N HIS A 62 -2.21 18.33 -8.61
CA HIS A 62 -1.70 19.33 -7.65
C HIS A 62 -0.42 18.89 -6.89
N GLY A 63 0.50 18.17 -7.56
CA GLY A 63 1.75 17.70 -6.96
C GLY A 63 1.62 16.43 -6.12
N VAL A 64 0.43 15.83 -6.04
CA VAL A 64 0.18 14.54 -5.36
C VAL A 64 0.00 13.45 -6.41
N THR A 65 0.79 12.39 -6.30
CA THR A 65 0.64 11.21 -7.15
C THR A 65 -0.59 10.42 -6.71
N CYS A 66 -1.57 10.28 -7.59
CA CYS A 66 -2.82 9.56 -7.33
C CYS A 66 -3.27 8.76 -8.54
N TYR A 67 -4.18 7.82 -8.33
CA TYR A 67 -4.92 7.16 -9.39
C TYR A 67 -6.31 7.78 -9.46
N ALA A 68 -6.72 8.24 -10.63
CA ALA A 68 -8.01 8.86 -10.83
C ALA A 68 -8.95 7.94 -11.61
N SER A 69 -10.23 7.91 -11.26
CA SER A 69 -11.28 7.29 -12.06
C SER A 69 -12.20 8.36 -12.63
N PHE A 70 -12.53 8.21 -13.91
CA PHE A 70 -13.41 9.12 -14.63
C PHE A 70 -14.63 8.37 -15.13
N ASP A 71 -15.75 9.06 -15.21
CA ASP A 71 -16.93 8.54 -15.88
C ASP A 71 -16.77 8.61 -17.42
N PRO A 72 -17.68 8.01 -18.22
CA PRO A 72 -17.63 8.10 -19.68
C PRO A 72 -17.80 9.52 -20.23
N SER A 73 -18.22 10.48 -19.43
CA SER A 73 -18.32 11.91 -19.79
C SER A 73 -17.04 12.68 -19.50
N GLY A 74 -16.07 12.07 -18.82
CA GLY A 74 -14.79 12.67 -18.44
C GLY A 74 -14.85 13.39 -17.09
N GLU A 75 -15.92 13.20 -16.31
CA GLU A 75 -16.01 13.75 -14.95
C GLU A 75 -15.24 12.86 -13.96
N LEU A 76 -14.53 13.48 -13.01
CA LEU A 76 -13.75 12.80 -11.99
C LEU A 76 -14.67 12.19 -10.93
N LEU A 77 -14.76 10.85 -10.89
CA LEU A 77 -15.59 10.11 -9.95
C LEU A 77 -14.91 9.90 -8.60
N GLY A 78 -13.62 9.71 -8.60
CA GLY A 78 -12.86 9.47 -7.39
C GLY A 78 -11.37 9.33 -7.61
N VAL A 79 -10.63 9.34 -6.52
CA VAL A 79 -9.18 9.22 -6.52
C VAL A 79 -8.73 8.16 -5.53
N ALA A 80 -7.68 7.42 -5.86
CA ALA A 80 -7.02 6.52 -4.94
C ALA A 80 -5.63 7.04 -4.60
N LEU A 81 -5.33 7.08 -3.32
CA LEU A 81 -4.13 7.66 -2.73
C LEU A 81 -3.43 6.66 -1.84
N GLU A 82 -2.11 6.65 -1.92
CA GLU A 82 -1.28 5.84 -1.05
C GLU A 82 -1.11 6.52 0.30
N GLY A 83 -1.35 5.75 1.38
CA GLY A 83 -1.09 6.15 2.75
C GLY A 83 -0.09 5.24 3.41
N VAL A 84 0.75 5.80 4.29
CA VAL A 84 1.86 5.11 4.94
C VAL A 84 1.86 5.37 6.44
N SER A 85 2.14 4.32 7.22
CA SER A 85 2.49 4.42 8.64
C SER A 85 3.70 3.56 8.94
N PHE A 86 4.61 4.07 9.75
CA PHE A 86 5.80 3.34 10.22
C PHE A 86 5.63 2.76 11.63
N LYS A 87 4.40 2.80 12.17
CA LYS A 87 4.08 2.38 13.54
C LYS A 87 3.39 1.01 13.60
N GLY A 88 3.43 0.21 12.53
CA GLY A 88 2.97 -1.17 12.55
C GLY A 88 3.79 -2.02 13.53
N TYR A 89 3.24 -3.16 13.94
CA TYR A 89 3.93 -4.09 14.84
C TYR A 89 5.24 -4.59 14.22
N GLY A 90 5.25 -4.85 12.93
CA GLY A 90 6.42 -5.24 12.15
C GLY A 90 7.07 -4.09 11.38
N GLY A 91 6.70 -2.83 11.63
CA GLY A 91 7.24 -1.67 10.95
C GLY A 91 6.27 -1.03 9.96
N GLU A 92 6.70 -0.80 8.74
CA GLU A 92 5.92 -0.09 7.73
C GLU A 92 4.64 -0.83 7.33
N ILE A 93 3.52 -0.08 7.35
CA ILE A 93 2.25 -0.46 6.73
C ILE A 93 1.94 0.56 5.64
N ARG A 94 1.75 0.07 4.42
CA ARG A 94 1.39 0.87 3.26
C ARG A 94 0.07 0.38 2.69
N LEU A 95 -0.83 1.31 2.39
CA LEU A 95 -2.13 1.00 1.83
C LEU A 95 -2.47 1.94 0.67
N LEU A 96 -3.42 1.52 -0.16
CA LEU A 96 -4.07 2.35 -1.15
C LEU A 96 -5.52 2.55 -0.73
N ALA A 97 -5.97 3.79 -0.59
CA ALA A 97 -7.32 4.16 -0.20
C ALA A 97 -8.00 4.94 -1.32
N GLY A 98 -9.18 4.49 -1.74
CA GLY A 98 -10.00 5.13 -2.75
C GLY A 98 -11.07 6.00 -2.12
N PHE A 99 -11.18 7.22 -2.59
CA PHE A 99 -12.15 8.22 -2.13
C PHE A 99 -13.04 8.67 -3.28
N THR A 100 -14.33 8.85 -3.00
CA THR A 100 -15.22 9.58 -3.91
C THR A 100 -14.95 11.08 -3.80
N MET A 101 -15.35 11.85 -4.80
CA MET A 101 -15.18 13.31 -4.76
C MET A 101 -16.01 13.99 -3.66
N ASP A 102 -17.06 13.31 -3.15
CA ASP A 102 -17.83 13.74 -1.97
C ASP A 102 -17.11 13.52 -0.64
N GLY A 103 -15.88 13.00 -0.66
CA GLY A 103 -15.07 12.74 0.53
C GLY A 103 -15.44 11.46 1.30
N LEU A 104 -16.08 10.49 0.66
CA LEU A 104 -16.35 9.20 1.28
C LEU A 104 -15.24 8.20 0.95
N LEU A 105 -14.76 7.44 1.94
CA LEU A 105 -13.90 6.30 1.70
C LEU A 105 -14.70 5.22 0.96
N HIS A 106 -14.34 4.92 -0.28
CA HIS A 106 -14.96 3.84 -1.04
C HIS A 106 -14.49 2.47 -0.54
N ASP A 107 -13.20 2.22 -0.61
CA ASP A 107 -12.52 1.05 -0.04
C ASP A 107 -11.03 1.34 0.10
N PHE A 108 -10.31 0.43 0.75
CA PHE A 108 -8.85 0.48 0.80
C PHE A 108 -8.25 -0.93 0.74
N LYS A 109 -6.99 -1.02 0.35
CA LYS A 109 -6.23 -2.27 0.31
C LYS A 109 -4.86 -2.05 0.91
N ILE A 110 -4.46 -2.97 1.79
CA ILE A 110 -3.10 -2.99 2.31
C ILE A 110 -2.17 -3.52 1.20
N LEU A 111 -1.23 -2.69 0.78
CA LEU A 111 -0.24 -3.02 -0.25
C LEU A 111 0.97 -3.74 0.34
N HIS A 112 1.38 -3.30 1.52
CA HIS A 112 2.62 -3.77 2.16
C HIS A 112 2.47 -3.75 3.69
N ALA A 113 2.70 -4.88 4.33
CA ALA A 113 2.74 -5.04 5.79
C ALA A 113 3.52 -6.32 6.14
N PRO A 114 4.80 -6.43 5.76
CA PRO A 114 5.53 -7.71 5.77
C PRO A 114 5.86 -8.22 7.17
N GLY A 115 5.92 -7.34 8.15
CA GLY A 115 6.28 -7.67 9.53
C GLY A 115 5.09 -7.97 10.43
N GLU A 116 3.86 -7.96 9.90
CA GLU A 116 2.67 -8.19 10.69
C GLU A 116 2.49 -9.69 11.02
N THR A 117 2.14 -9.97 12.28
CA THR A 117 2.00 -11.35 12.77
C THR A 117 0.87 -12.08 12.03
N PRO A 118 1.15 -13.25 11.40
CA PRO A 118 0.14 -14.06 10.74
C PRO A 118 -1.02 -14.43 11.68
N GLY A 119 -2.26 -14.28 11.19
CA GLY A 119 -3.48 -14.57 11.94
C GLY A 119 -3.88 -13.53 13.00
N LEU A 120 -3.00 -12.57 13.32
CA LEU A 120 -3.27 -11.44 14.21
C LEU A 120 -3.16 -10.11 13.48
N GLY A 121 -1.98 -9.56 13.32
CA GLY A 121 -1.74 -8.29 12.63
C GLY A 121 -2.17 -8.32 11.17
N THR A 122 -1.97 -9.44 10.48
CA THR A 122 -2.45 -9.63 9.09
C THR A 122 -3.97 -9.55 8.93
N ARG A 123 -4.76 -9.55 10.01
CA ARG A 123 -6.22 -9.36 9.95
C ARG A 123 -6.63 -7.95 9.52
N ILE A 124 -5.72 -6.99 9.47
CA ILE A 124 -5.95 -5.68 8.81
C ILE A 124 -6.31 -5.82 7.33
N HIS A 125 -6.02 -6.96 6.68
CA HIS A 125 -6.47 -7.29 5.32
C HIS A 125 -7.90 -7.86 5.25
N SER A 126 -8.53 -8.15 6.40
CA SER A 126 -9.81 -8.83 6.44
C SER A 126 -10.97 -7.88 6.14
N GLU A 127 -11.98 -8.42 5.46
CA GLU A 127 -13.24 -7.72 5.19
C GLU A 127 -13.92 -7.21 6.48
N ALA A 128 -13.82 -7.98 7.57
CA ALA A 128 -14.37 -7.58 8.86
C ALA A 128 -13.75 -6.29 9.43
N PHE A 129 -12.49 -5.99 9.09
CA PHE A 129 -11.85 -4.72 9.46
C PHE A 129 -12.19 -3.60 8.49
N HIS A 130 -12.34 -3.91 7.20
CA HIS A 130 -12.62 -2.91 6.16
C HIS A 130 -14.07 -2.42 6.16
N LEU A 131 -15.02 -3.35 6.31
CA LEU A 131 -16.45 -3.07 6.16
C LEU A 131 -16.97 -1.90 7.03
N PRO A 132 -16.63 -1.78 8.32
CA PRO A 132 -17.07 -0.66 9.15
C PRO A 132 -16.46 0.70 8.75
N LEU A 133 -15.37 0.69 7.97
CA LEU A 133 -14.66 1.89 7.55
C LEU A 133 -15.15 2.42 6.20
N ARG A 134 -15.74 1.56 5.37
CA ARG A 134 -16.30 1.95 4.07
C ARG A 134 -17.43 2.98 4.25
N LYS A 135 -17.55 3.90 3.29
CA LYS A 135 -18.52 5.00 3.25
C LYS A 135 -18.40 5.97 4.44
N ARG A 136 -17.30 5.90 5.19
CA ARG A 136 -17.00 6.85 6.23
C ARG A 136 -16.42 8.12 5.60
N HIS A 137 -16.91 9.29 6.03
CA HIS A 137 -16.45 10.56 5.49
C HIS A 137 -15.06 10.91 5.99
N VAL A 138 -14.24 11.56 5.17
CA VAL A 138 -12.87 11.96 5.52
C VAL A 138 -12.79 12.87 6.74
N SER A 139 -13.82 13.69 7.01
CA SER A 139 -13.90 14.54 8.20
C SER A 139 -14.31 13.82 9.48
N ALA A 140 -14.67 12.52 9.40
CA ALA A 140 -15.00 11.73 10.58
C ALA A 140 -13.75 11.47 11.44
N GLY A 141 -13.96 11.05 12.70
CA GLY A 141 -12.86 10.62 13.56
C GLY A 141 -12.27 9.29 13.06
N TRP A 142 -10.97 9.24 12.82
CA TRP A 142 -10.24 8.05 12.37
C TRP A 142 -9.34 7.53 13.47
N LEU A 143 -9.94 7.27 14.65
CA LEU A 143 -9.24 6.78 15.84
C LEU A 143 -9.93 5.53 16.38
N LEU A 144 -9.14 4.66 16.99
CA LEU A 144 -9.66 3.52 17.74
C LEU A 144 -10.42 3.97 19.00
N LYS A 145 -11.38 3.20 19.44
CA LYS A 145 -12.11 3.42 20.71
C LYS A 145 -11.17 3.59 21.90
N GLN A 146 -10.08 2.84 21.93
CA GLN A 146 -9.04 2.92 22.96
C GLN A 146 -8.28 4.26 22.94
N ASP A 147 -8.29 4.96 21.82
CA ASP A 147 -7.61 6.24 21.60
C ASP A 147 -8.61 7.42 21.57
N GLY A 148 -9.85 7.18 22.05
CA GLY A 148 -10.90 8.21 22.12
C GLY A 148 -11.75 8.35 20.85
N GLY A 149 -11.64 7.44 19.90
CA GLY A 149 -12.50 7.36 18.71
C GLY A 149 -13.69 6.41 18.86
N ASP A 150 -14.18 5.92 17.73
CA ASP A 150 -15.34 5.05 17.63
C ASP A 150 -15.08 3.74 16.86
N ILE A 151 -13.86 3.54 16.36
CA ILE A 151 -13.46 2.38 15.56
C ILE A 151 -12.97 1.26 16.47
N ASP A 152 -13.45 0.04 16.24
CA ASP A 152 -12.99 -1.15 16.96
C ASP A 152 -11.63 -1.63 16.49
N ALA A 153 -10.72 -1.90 17.42
CA ALA A 153 -9.46 -2.54 17.12
C ALA A 153 -9.67 -4.04 16.87
N ILE A 154 -8.81 -4.62 16.04
CA ILE A 154 -8.71 -6.08 15.93
C ILE A 154 -8.20 -6.64 17.25
N THR A 155 -8.92 -7.60 17.82
CA THR A 155 -8.54 -8.25 19.09
C THR A 155 -7.12 -8.81 18.99
N SER A 156 -6.28 -8.48 19.95
CA SER A 156 -4.85 -8.84 20.01
C SER A 156 -3.97 -8.27 18.90
N ALA A 157 -4.47 -7.30 18.11
CA ALA A 157 -3.71 -6.61 17.06
C ALA A 157 -3.95 -5.08 17.07
N THR A 158 -4.01 -4.48 18.25
CA THR A 158 -4.27 -3.04 18.42
C THR A 158 -3.21 -2.17 17.74
N ILE A 159 -1.92 -2.57 17.80
CA ILE A 159 -0.82 -1.83 17.17
C ILE A 159 -1.02 -1.80 15.66
N SER A 160 -1.28 -2.94 15.03
CA SER A 160 -1.53 -3.06 13.60
C SER A 160 -2.78 -2.28 13.17
N SER A 161 -3.86 -2.35 13.96
CA SER A 161 -5.09 -1.60 13.70
C SER A 161 -4.86 -0.09 13.77
N ARG A 162 -4.13 0.39 14.78
CA ARG A 162 -3.77 1.80 14.93
C ARG A 162 -2.92 2.29 13.77
N ALA A 163 -1.92 1.52 13.36
CA ALA A 163 -1.04 1.86 12.26
C ALA A 163 -1.78 1.86 10.91
N ALA A 164 -2.73 0.95 10.68
CA ALA A 164 -3.58 0.96 9.50
C ALA A 164 -4.46 2.22 9.44
N LEU A 165 -5.06 2.64 10.57
CA LEU A 165 -5.81 3.90 10.64
C LEU A 165 -4.92 5.14 10.49
N GLU A 166 -3.67 5.09 10.96
CA GLU A 166 -2.71 6.17 10.75
C GLU A 166 -2.34 6.30 9.27
N ALA A 167 -2.12 5.18 8.58
CA ALA A 167 -1.89 5.17 7.14
C ALA A 167 -3.13 5.68 6.36
N LEU A 168 -4.35 5.35 6.80
CA LEU A 168 -5.57 5.93 6.23
C LEU A 168 -5.65 7.44 6.43
N ARG A 169 -5.26 7.95 7.60
CA ARG A 169 -5.22 9.40 7.86
C ARG A 169 -4.19 10.11 6.97
N ASP A 170 -3.04 9.51 6.72
CA ASP A 170 -2.05 10.06 5.78
C ASP A 170 -2.64 10.15 4.35
N ALA A 171 -3.38 9.14 3.90
CA ALA A 171 -4.09 9.19 2.62
C ALA A 171 -5.20 10.27 2.61
N ILE A 172 -5.93 10.44 3.71
CA ILE A 172 -6.97 11.48 3.87
C ILE A 172 -6.36 12.89 3.85
N GLU A 173 -5.21 13.10 4.47
CA GLU A 173 -4.50 14.38 4.43
C GLU A 173 -4.11 14.75 2.99
N LYS A 174 -3.62 13.78 2.21
CA LYS A 174 -3.32 13.94 0.79
C LYS A 174 -4.59 14.24 -0.02
N PHE A 175 -5.71 13.56 0.28
CA PHE A 175 -6.99 13.84 -0.36
C PHE A 175 -7.48 15.26 -0.09
N ASN A 176 -7.41 15.71 1.16
CA ASN A 176 -7.80 17.07 1.54
C ASN A 176 -6.91 18.12 0.86
N ALA A 177 -5.62 17.85 0.70
CA ALA A 177 -4.70 18.71 -0.03
C ALA A 177 -5.08 18.83 -1.53
N LEU A 178 -5.60 17.75 -2.14
CA LEU A 178 -6.12 17.76 -3.51
C LEU A 178 -7.38 18.62 -3.65
N GLN A 179 -8.29 18.56 -2.67
CA GLN A 179 -9.54 19.36 -2.69
C GLN A 179 -9.33 20.84 -2.36
N GLY A 180 -8.31 21.16 -1.55
CA GLY A 180 -8.00 22.53 -1.11
C GLY A 180 -7.03 23.30 -2.00
N GLY A 181 -6.47 22.67 -3.05
CA GLY A 181 -5.58 23.34 -4.00
C GLY A 181 -6.34 24.31 -4.92
N PRO A 182 -5.73 25.47 -5.28
CA PRO A 182 -6.33 26.36 -6.28
C PRO A 182 -6.49 25.60 -7.61
N VAL A 183 -7.67 25.68 -8.19
CA VAL A 183 -7.95 25.24 -9.56
C VAL A 183 -7.23 26.22 -10.49
N GLU A 184 -6.03 25.85 -10.99
CA GLU A 184 -5.36 26.56 -12.10
C GLU A 184 -5.75 25.93 -13.44
#